data_9b33e21eb6a26b8dc81141cc43b00140
#
_entry.id   9b33e21eb6a26b8dc81141cc43b00140
#
_cell.length_a   1.000
_cell.length_b   1.000
_cell.length_c   1.000
_cell.angle_alpha   90.00
_cell.angle_beta   90.00
_cell.angle_gamma   90.00
#
_symmetry.space_group_name_H-M   'P 1'
#
loop_
_entity.id
_entity.type
_entity.pdbx_description
1 polymer ?
#
loop_
_entity_poly.entity_id
_entity_poly.type
_entity_poly.pdbx_seq_one_letter_code
_entity_poly.pdbx_strand_id
1 'polypeptide(L)'
;MTTLTRALITAVTVLALGLALGLPGTGPAAQTSAKDVGQKAGETGEAIRDYTIEKKDEAVAEARKITADLDAKIKELKAAAARQTGEAKTRAQAQIKDLEAKRATASKKASDLGRATKASWERAKDGFADAYRDLATAYDKAAAEFKK
;
A
#
# COMPACT_ATOMS: atom_id res chain seq x y z
N MET A 1 3.26 -19.41 -43.15
CA MET A 1 2.00 -18.71 -42.91
C MET A 1 1.92 -18.43 -41.41
N THR A 2 2.52 -17.36 -41.01
CA THR A 2 2.00 -16.07 -40.52
C THR A 2 0.75 -16.15 -39.68
N THR A 3 0.87 -15.96 -38.39
CA THR A 3 -0.01 -15.05 -37.63
C THR A 3 0.67 -14.57 -36.36
N LEU A 4 1.00 -13.30 -36.39
CA LEU A 4 1.38 -12.47 -35.26
C LEU A 4 0.24 -12.44 -34.23
N THR A 5 0.55 -12.73 -32.98
CA THR A 5 -0.31 -12.33 -31.87
C THR A 5 0.36 -11.17 -31.13
N ARG A 6 -0.19 -9.99 -31.37
CA ARG A 6 0.22 -8.71 -30.76
C ARG A 6 0.00 -8.75 -29.27
N ALA A 7 1.09 -8.70 -28.51
CA ALA A 7 1.03 -8.40 -27.09
C ALA A 7 0.67 -6.92 -26.91
N LEU A 8 -0.48 -6.65 -26.31
CA LEU A 8 -0.88 -5.33 -25.82
C LEU A 8 -0.12 -5.04 -24.54
N ILE A 9 0.97 -4.32 -24.67
CA ILE A 9 1.66 -3.69 -23.55
C ILE A 9 0.85 -2.47 -23.17
N THR A 10 0.09 -2.57 -22.08
CA THR A 10 -0.57 -1.41 -21.47
C THR A 10 0.49 -0.64 -20.70
N ALA A 11 0.94 0.46 -21.27
CA ALA A 11 1.87 1.40 -20.64
C ALA A 11 1.22 2.02 -19.42
N VAL A 12 1.75 1.74 -18.23
CA VAL A 12 1.49 2.52 -17.04
C VAL A 12 2.23 3.83 -17.18
N THR A 13 1.50 4.88 -17.45
CA THR A 13 2.00 6.24 -17.55
C THR A 13 2.46 6.72 -16.19
N VAL A 14 3.77 6.80 -16.00
CA VAL A 14 4.40 7.50 -14.88
C VAL A 14 4.15 8.99 -15.07
N LEU A 15 3.35 9.58 -14.20
CA LEU A 15 3.11 11.02 -14.18
C LEU A 15 4.34 11.73 -13.60
N ALA A 16 5.07 12.40 -14.48
CA ALA A 16 6.23 13.22 -14.14
C ALA A 16 5.84 14.40 -13.25
N LEU A 17 6.68 14.65 -12.26
CA LEU A 17 6.65 15.79 -11.35
C LEU A 17 7.02 17.06 -12.13
N GLY A 18 6.04 17.88 -12.45
CA GLY A 18 6.23 19.21 -13.01
C GLY A 18 6.34 20.25 -11.89
N LEU A 19 7.52 20.81 -11.73
CA LEU A 19 7.78 21.98 -10.89
C LEU A 19 7.26 23.22 -11.61
N ALA A 20 6.18 23.83 -11.15
CA ALA A 20 5.74 25.15 -11.60
C ALA A 20 5.59 26.08 -10.40
N LEU A 21 6.46 27.05 -10.33
CA LEU A 21 6.32 28.23 -9.47
C LEU A 21 5.19 29.12 -10.01
N GLY A 22 4.31 29.57 -9.11
CA GLY A 22 3.64 30.85 -9.30
C GLY A 22 2.12 30.85 -9.23
N LEU A 23 1.63 31.56 -8.19
CA LEU A 23 0.39 32.31 -8.01
C LEU A 23 -0.78 31.62 -7.28
N PRO A 24 -1.43 32.35 -6.34
CA PRO A 24 -2.50 31.83 -5.49
C PRO A 24 -3.81 31.80 -6.25
N GLY A 25 -4.17 30.63 -6.74
CA GLY A 25 -5.51 30.36 -7.28
C GLY A 25 -6.18 29.36 -6.36
N THR A 26 -7.22 29.78 -5.66
CA THR A 26 -8.17 28.98 -4.91
C THR A 26 -8.86 28.00 -5.85
N GLY A 27 -8.24 26.81 -6.09
CA GLY A 27 -8.90 25.65 -6.61
C GLY A 27 -9.15 24.67 -5.47
N PRO A 28 -10.26 23.92 -5.44
CA PRO A 28 -10.46 22.88 -4.43
C PRO A 28 -9.33 21.89 -4.58
N ALA A 29 -8.42 21.89 -3.63
CA ALA A 29 -7.45 20.81 -3.48
C ALA A 29 -8.28 19.53 -3.41
N ALA A 30 -8.11 18.66 -4.38
CA ALA A 30 -8.70 17.33 -4.34
C ALA A 30 -8.17 16.67 -3.07
N GLN A 31 -8.98 16.73 -2.01
CA GLN A 31 -8.72 16.04 -0.76
C GLN A 31 -8.87 14.56 -1.10
N THR A 32 -7.74 13.93 -1.47
CA THR A 32 -7.67 12.48 -1.55
C THR A 32 -8.03 11.98 -0.16
N SER A 33 -9.22 11.45 -0.02
CA SER A 33 -9.74 11.00 1.26
C SER A 33 -8.83 9.87 1.76
N ALA A 34 -8.63 9.76 3.09
CA ALA A 34 -7.88 8.64 3.65
C ALA A 34 -8.48 7.29 3.25
N LYS A 35 -9.81 7.25 3.04
CA LYS A 35 -10.53 6.10 2.51
C LYS A 35 -10.07 5.72 1.10
N ASP A 36 -9.75 6.72 0.25
CA ASP A 36 -9.25 6.46 -1.10
C ASP A 36 -7.82 5.90 -1.08
N VAL A 37 -7.02 6.26 -0.10
CA VAL A 37 -5.64 5.77 0.04
C VAL A 37 -5.63 4.29 0.37
N GLY A 38 -6.44 3.83 1.31
CA GLY A 38 -6.46 2.44 1.70
C GLY A 38 -7.17 1.54 0.69
N GLN A 39 -8.22 2.03 0.05
CA GLN A 39 -8.86 1.31 -1.04
C GLN A 39 -7.88 1.07 -2.19
N LYS A 40 -7.20 2.10 -2.66
CA LYS A 40 -6.15 1.97 -3.69
C LYS A 40 -4.98 1.09 -3.24
N ALA A 41 -4.58 1.20 -1.98
CA ALA A 41 -3.55 0.33 -1.43
C ALA A 41 -4.00 -1.14 -1.43
N GLY A 42 -5.24 -1.42 -1.04
CA GLY A 42 -5.82 -2.77 -1.09
C GLY A 42 -5.81 -3.35 -2.51
N GLU A 43 -6.29 -2.58 -3.50
CA GLU A 43 -6.28 -2.98 -4.91
C GLU A 43 -4.86 -3.26 -5.43
N THR A 44 -3.88 -2.45 -5.03
CA THR A 44 -2.47 -2.66 -5.39
C THR A 44 -1.91 -3.96 -4.77
N GLY A 45 -2.30 -4.28 -3.55
CA GLY A 45 -1.93 -5.54 -2.90
C GLY A 45 -2.52 -6.76 -3.60
N GLU A 46 -3.76 -6.66 -4.07
CA GLU A 46 -4.42 -7.73 -4.84
C GLU A 46 -3.72 -8.00 -6.18
N ALA A 47 -3.15 -6.98 -6.83
CA ALA A 47 -2.42 -7.14 -8.08
C ALA A 47 -1.21 -8.10 -7.99
N ILE A 48 -0.71 -8.37 -6.78
CA ILE A 48 0.35 -9.38 -6.58
C ILE A 48 -0.13 -10.78 -6.94
N ARG A 49 -1.43 -11.06 -6.88
CA ARG A 49 -2.02 -12.36 -7.27
C ARG A 49 -1.88 -12.68 -8.75
N ASP A 50 -1.73 -11.66 -9.59
CA ASP A 50 -1.63 -11.82 -11.04
C ASP A 50 -0.22 -12.25 -11.51
N TYR A 51 0.78 -12.20 -10.62
CA TYR A 51 2.14 -12.59 -10.96
C TYR A 51 2.30 -14.12 -11.02
N THR A 52 2.97 -14.60 -12.06
CA THR A 52 3.40 -16.00 -12.16
C THR A 52 4.71 -16.22 -11.40
N ILE A 53 5.09 -17.48 -11.17
CA ILE A 53 6.34 -17.82 -10.48
C ILE A 53 7.57 -17.36 -11.28
N GLU A 54 7.49 -17.30 -12.60
CA GLU A 54 8.55 -16.81 -13.48
C GLU A 54 8.83 -15.31 -13.27
N LYS A 55 7.84 -14.57 -12.77
CA LYS A 55 7.90 -13.15 -12.42
C LYS A 55 8.04 -12.90 -10.93
N LYS A 56 8.51 -13.88 -10.19
CA LYS A 56 8.64 -13.79 -8.73
C LYS A 56 9.43 -12.56 -8.28
N ASP A 57 10.55 -12.26 -8.93
CA ASP A 57 11.40 -11.13 -8.53
C ASP A 57 10.70 -9.78 -8.73
N GLU A 58 9.90 -9.64 -9.80
CA GLU A 58 9.07 -8.46 -10.03
C GLU A 58 7.99 -8.34 -8.93
N ALA A 59 7.30 -9.44 -8.62
CA ALA A 59 6.30 -9.47 -7.56
C ALA A 59 6.88 -9.11 -6.18
N VAL A 60 8.06 -9.61 -5.86
CA VAL A 60 8.77 -9.31 -4.60
C VAL A 60 9.17 -7.83 -4.55
N ALA A 61 9.69 -7.28 -5.64
CA ALA A 61 10.05 -5.87 -5.72
C ALA A 61 8.82 -4.98 -5.52
N GLU A 62 7.71 -5.29 -6.19
CA GLU A 62 6.46 -4.55 -6.05
C GLU A 62 5.88 -4.68 -4.63
N ALA A 63 5.83 -5.90 -4.06
CA ALA A 63 5.36 -6.12 -2.69
C ALA A 63 6.17 -5.31 -1.65
N ARG A 64 7.48 -5.22 -1.81
CA ARG A 64 8.34 -4.41 -0.95
C ARG A 64 8.08 -2.92 -1.11
N LYS A 65 7.93 -2.47 -2.35
CA LYS A 65 7.66 -1.06 -2.67
C LYS A 65 6.34 -0.60 -2.04
N ILE A 66 5.23 -1.30 -2.29
CA ILE A 66 3.93 -0.92 -1.74
C ILE A 66 3.89 -0.99 -0.22
N THR A 67 4.62 -1.94 0.39
CA THR A 67 4.75 -2.02 1.84
C THR A 67 5.54 -0.82 2.38
N ALA A 68 6.61 -0.39 1.71
CA ALA A 68 7.40 0.77 2.10
C ALA A 68 6.60 2.10 1.93
N ASP A 69 5.81 2.22 0.88
CA ASP A 69 4.96 3.39 0.64
C ASP A 69 3.91 3.55 1.75
N LEU A 70 3.29 2.44 2.16
CA LEU A 70 2.33 2.45 3.27
C LEU A 70 3.03 2.68 4.62
N ASP A 71 4.26 2.18 4.80
CA ASP A 71 5.08 2.44 5.99
C ASP A 71 5.38 3.94 6.17
N ALA A 72 5.69 4.64 5.10
CA ALA A 72 5.89 6.10 5.15
C ALA A 72 4.62 6.82 5.64
N LYS A 73 3.45 6.43 5.15
CA LYS A 73 2.16 6.99 5.59
C LYS A 73 1.83 6.65 7.05
N ILE A 74 2.20 5.45 7.52
CA ILE A 74 2.05 5.06 8.93
C ILE A 74 2.95 5.93 9.82
N LYS A 75 4.16 6.27 9.38
CA LYS A 75 5.05 7.19 10.13
C LYS A 75 4.45 8.58 10.28
N GLU A 76 3.82 9.11 9.24
CA GLU A 76 3.09 10.39 9.31
C GLU A 76 1.93 10.31 10.32
N LEU A 77 1.19 9.21 10.29
CA LEU A 77 0.09 8.97 11.23
C LEU A 77 0.59 8.85 12.68
N LYS A 78 1.73 8.21 12.91
CA LYS A 78 2.39 8.16 14.23
C LYS A 78 2.76 9.56 14.74
N ALA A 79 3.29 10.41 13.87
CA ALA A 79 3.60 11.80 14.22
C ALA A 79 2.34 12.59 14.58
N ALA A 80 1.23 12.37 13.88
CA ALA A 80 -0.06 12.96 14.21
C ALA A 80 -0.61 12.43 15.55
N ALA A 81 -0.49 11.13 15.80
CA ALA A 81 -0.88 10.49 17.06
C ALA A 81 -0.12 11.05 18.27
N ALA A 82 1.16 11.34 18.12
CA ALA A 82 2.00 11.88 19.17
C ALA A 82 1.56 13.30 19.62
N ARG A 83 0.86 14.03 18.76
CA ARG A 83 0.33 15.38 19.06
C ARG A 83 -1.03 15.34 19.79
N GLN A 84 -1.67 14.19 19.86
CA GLN A 84 -2.95 14.01 20.56
C GLN A 84 -2.78 14.09 22.07
N THR A 85 -3.84 14.47 22.79
CA THR A 85 -3.89 14.55 24.25
C THR A 85 -5.10 13.79 24.81
N GLY A 86 -5.09 13.53 26.12
CA GLY A 86 -6.21 12.88 26.80
C GLY A 86 -6.59 11.51 26.21
N GLU A 87 -7.88 11.21 26.17
CA GLU A 87 -8.39 9.94 25.64
C GLU A 87 -8.11 9.73 24.16
N ALA A 88 -8.06 10.82 23.36
CA ALA A 88 -7.71 10.76 21.95
C ALA A 88 -6.31 10.19 21.76
N LYS A 89 -5.35 10.55 22.60
CA LYS A 89 -3.99 10.01 22.59
C LYS A 89 -4.00 8.50 22.86
N THR A 90 -4.75 8.05 23.87
CA THR A 90 -4.83 6.63 24.21
C THR A 90 -5.39 5.80 23.06
N ARG A 91 -6.48 6.27 22.43
CA ARG A 91 -7.07 5.61 21.24
C ARG A 91 -6.10 5.59 20.06
N ALA A 92 -5.46 6.73 19.79
CA ALA A 92 -4.47 6.84 18.73
C ALA A 92 -3.31 5.87 18.90
N GLN A 93 -2.76 5.76 20.12
CA GLN A 93 -1.68 4.83 20.42
C GLN A 93 -2.08 3.36 20.23
N ALA A 94 -3.31 2.98 20.61
CA ALA A 94 -3.82 1.63 20.40
C ALA A 94 -3.91 1.30 18.88
N GLN A 95 -4.39 2.24 18.07
CA GLN A 95 -4.48 2.06 16.62
C GLN A 95 -3.10 1.98 15.96
N ILE A 96 -2.15 2.81 16.38
CA ILE A 96 -0.77 2.74 15.89
C ILE A 96 -0.14 1.39 16.23
N LYS A 97 -0.37 0.87 17.42
CA LYS A 97 0.13 -0.46 17.80
C LYS A 97 -0.44 -1.56 16.91
N ASP A 98 -1.72 -1.52 16.57
CA ASP A 98 -2.35 -2.47 15.64
C ASP A 98 -1.75 -2.34 14.23
N LEU A 99 -1.57 -1.10 13.75
CA LEU A 99 -0.92 -0.84 12.46
C LEU A 99 0.51 -1.39 12.40
N GLU A 100 1.30 -1.22 13.45
CA GLU A 100 2.66 -1.74 13.51
C GLU A 100 2.70 -3.27 13.47
N ALA A 101 1.78 -3.94 14.15
CA ALA A 101 1.65 -5.39 14.11
C ALA A 101 1.27 -5.89 12.71
N LYS A 102 0.30 -5.25 12.05
CA LYS A 102 -0.12 -5.59 10.69
C LYS A 102 0.97 -5.29 9.66
N ARG A 103 1.69 -4.18 9.82
CA ARG A 103 2.87 -3.85 9.01
C ARG A 103 3.95 -4.94 9.11
N ALA A 104 4.27 -5.38 10.31
CA ALA A 104 5.25 -6.46 10.53
C ALA A 104 4.79 -7.75 9.83
N THR A 105 3.51 -8.08 9.88
CA THR A 105 2.92 -9.23 9.19
C THR A 105 3.05 -9.09 7.67
N ALA A 106 2.68 -7.95 7.09
CA ALA A 106 2.80 -7.69 5.66
C ALA A 106 4.26 -7.77 5.18
N SER A 107 5.21 -7.19 5.94
CA SER A 107 6.64 -7.26 5.64
C SER A 107 7.17 -8.70 5.67
N LYS A 108 6.73 -9.50 6.64
CA LYS A 108 7.06 -10.93 6.70
C LYS A 108 6.51 -11.67 5.48
N LYS A 109 5.27 -11.42 5.09
CA LYS A 109 4.65 -12.05 3.91
C LYS A 109 5.34 -11.64 2.61
N ALA A 110 5.80 -10.39 2.48
CA ALA A 110 6.62 -9.96 1.36
C ALA A 110 7.96 -10.74 1.29
N SER A 111 8.57 -11.03 2.44
CA SER A 111 9.77 -11.88 2.50
C SER A 111 9.46 -13.33 2.14
N ASP A 112 8.31 -13.85 2.55
CA ASP A 112 7.85 -15.22 2.23
C ASP A 112 7.64 -15.39 0.71
N LEU A 113 7.18 -14.35 -0.01
CA LEU A 113 7.13 -14.35 -1.48
C LEU A 113 8.51 -14.65 -2.09
N GLY A 114 9.55 -14.00 -1.60
CA GLY A 114 10.92 -14.21 -2.10
C GLY A 114 11.44 -15.63 -1.87
N ARG A 115 10.96 -16.30 -0.86
CA ARG A 115 11.35 -17.68 -0.50
C ARG A 115 10.44 -18.74 -1.12
N ALA A 116 9.34 -18.34 -1.74
CA ALA A 116 8.36 -19.26 -2.27
C ALA A 116 8.95 -20.12 -3.40
N THR A 117 8.60 -21.40 -3.38
CA THR A 117 8.83 -22.34 -4.46
C THR A 117 7.60 -22.37 -5.39
N LYS A 118 7.72 -23.06 -6.53
CA LYS A 118 6.58 -23.23 -7.44
C LYS A 118 5.37 -23.85 -6.71
N ALA A 119 5.59 -24.80 -5.82
CA ALA A 119 4.53 -25.46 -5.06
C ALA A 119 3.85 -24.58 -4.00
N SER A 120 4.55 -23.54 -3.50
CA SER A 120 4.04 -22.64 -2.46
C SER A 120 3.67 -21.24 -2.99
N TRP A 121 3.88 -20.98 -4.27
CA TRP A 121 3.77 -19.65 -4.88
C TRP A 121 2.37 -19.05 -4.71
N GLU A 122 1.32 -19.78 -5.08
CA GLU A 122 -0.05 -19.29 -4.97
C GLU A 122 -0.41 -18.93 -3.52
N ARG A 123 -0.07 -19.80 -2.57
CA ARG A 123 -0.29 -19.54 -1.13
C ARG A 123 0.49 -18.32 -0.64
N ALA A 124 1.70 -18.13 -1.12
CA ALA A 124 2.53 -16.99 -0.74
C ALA A 124 1.94 -15.66 -1.25
N LYS A 125 1.45 -15.63 -2.49
CA LYS A 125 0.76 -14.47 -3.06
C LYS A 125 -0.51 -14.12 -2.29
N ASP A 126 -1.36 -15.10 -2.04
CA ASP A 126 -2.59 -14.93 -1.27
C ASP A 126 -2.31 -14.43 0.13
N GLY A 127 -1.33 -15.02 0.80
CA GLY A 127 -0.94 -14.61 2.13
C GLY A 127 -0.41 -13.18 2.20
N PHE A 128 0.33 -12.72 1.19
CA PHE A 128 0.76 -11.33 1.11
C PHE A 128 -0.42 -10.39 0.80
N ALA A 129 -1.24 -10.69 -0.19
CA ALA A 129 -2.38 -9.86 -0.58
C ALA A 129 -3.35 -9.66 0.59
N ASP A 130 -3.67 -10.72 1.33
CA ASP A 130 -4.53 -10.64 2.51
C ASP A 130 -3.90 -9.79 3.62
N ALA A 131 -2.63 -10.02 3.95
CA ALA A 131 -1.94 -9.24 4.99
C ALA A 131 -1.82 -7.76 4.62
N TYR A 132 -1.59 -7.45 3.36
CA TYR A 132 -1.51 -6.08 2.88
C TYR A 132 -2.86 -5.38 2.88
N ARG A 133 -3.94 -6.07 2.48
CA ARG A 133 -5.32 -5.57 2.57
C ARG A 133 -5.71 -5.26 4.02
N ASP A 134 -5.37 -6.14 4.96
CA ASP A 134 -5.64 -5.93 6.37
C ASP A 134 -4.90 -4.72 6.92
N LEU A 135 -3.65 -4.52 6.51
CA LEU A 135 -2.85 -3.34 6.86
C LEU A 135 -3.47 -2.06 6.26
N ALA A 136 -3.86 -2.08 4.99
CA ALA A 136 -4.48 -0.94 4.32
C ALA A 136 -5.81 -0.54 4.98
N THR A 137 -6.63 -1.52 5.33
CA THR A 137 -7.92 -1.30 6.04
C THR A 137 -7.68 -0.72 7.44
N ALA A 138 -6.69 -1.21 8.17
CA ALA A 138 -6.34 -0.68 9.48
C ALA A 138 -5.81 0.76 9.39
N TYR A 139 -5.02 1.06 8.35
CA TYR A 139 -4.56 2.41 8.07
C TYR A 139 -5.74 3.38 7.86
N ASP A 140 -6.72 2.99 7.04
CA ASP A 140 -7.90 3.84 6.79
C ASP A 140 -8.68 4.15 8.05
N LYS A 141 -8.91 3.14 8.88
CA LYS A 141 -9.59 3.30 10.16
C LYS A 141 -8.84 4.28 11.07
N ALA A 142 -7.53 4.10 11.20
CA ALA A 142 -6.71 4.97 12.00
C ALA A 142 -6.69 6.41 11.45
N ALA A 143 -6.47 6.58 10.14
CA ALA A 143 -6.45 7.88 9.50
C ALA A 143 -7.78 8.64 9.62
N ALA A 144 -8.92 7.95 9.60
CA ALA A 144 -10.25 8.54 9.79
C ALA A 144 -10.43 9.12 11.21
N GLU A 145 -9.85 8.50 12.24
CA GLU A 145 -9.92 9.01 13.62
C GLU A 145 -9.11 10.31 13.81
N PHE A 146 -8.04 10.51 13.07
CA PHE A 146 -7.21 11.72 13.16
C PHE A 146 -7.78 12.92 12.39
N LYS A 147 -8.82 12.73 11.59
CA LYS A 147 -9.50 13.81 10.83
C LYS A 147 -10.68 14.42 11.57
N LYS A 148 -11.04 13.90 12.74
CA LYS A 148 -12.08 14.45 13.61
C LYS A 148 -11.48 15.43 14.59
#